data_e52c533beaf805304c6201fef7f2d7a3
#
_entry.id   e52c533beaf805304c6201fef7f2d7a3
#
_cell.length_a   1.000
_cell.length_b   1.000
_cell.length_c   1.000
_cell.angle_alpha   90.00
_cell.angle_beta   90.00
_cell.angle_gamma   90.00
#
_symmetry.space_group_name_H-M   'P 1'
#
loop_
_entity.id
_entity.type
_entity.pdbx_description
1 polymer ?
#
loop_
_entity_poly.entity_id
_entity_poly.type
_entity_poly.pdbx_seq_one_letter_code
_entity_poly.pdbx_strand_id
1 'polypeptide(L)'
;MRVKNAWEYRKTTVDTSSCRVIFGEADFLPGLVVDKYEDVLVVECLALGMEQFKETIVSLLKGVLKEDGISIRGVYERSDANERRKEGLPKVKGFIGETFDTEVEITENGVHYLVDVVNGQKTGFFLDQKYNRLAMQRICKGKRVLDCFTPVSYTHLKLPTNSRV
;
A
#
# COMPACT_ATOMS: atom_id res chain seq x y z
N MET A 1 -15.80 7.82 12.16
CA MET A 1 -14.95 7.74 13.36
C MET A 1 -13.82 6.71 13.22
N ARG A 2 -14.06 5.42 12.88
CA ARG A 2 -13.00 4.38 12.77
C ARG A 2 -11.91 4.70 11.75
N VAL A 3 -12.29 5.14 10.55
CA VAL A 3 -11.35 5.52 9.48
C VAL A 3 -10.42 6.66 9.94
N LYS A 4 -10.97 7.70 10.57
CA LYS A 4 -10.18 8.81 11.13
C LYS A 4 -9.22 8.34 12.22
N ASN A 5 -9.68 7.47 13.13
CA ASN A 5 -8.83 6.92 14.19
C ASN A 5 -7.68 6.09 13.62
N ALA A 6 -7.93 5.27 12.60
CA ALA A 6 -6.89 4.49 11.94
C ALA A 6 -5.80 5.42 11.35
N TRP A 7 -6.19 6.48 10.65
CA TRP A 7 -5.26 7.46 10.11
C TRP A 7 -4.49 8.21 11.20
N GLU A 8 -5.17 8.73 12.22
CA GLU A 8 -4.52 9.42 13.35
C GLU A 8 -3.48 8.54 14.04
N TYR A 9 -3.79 7.25 14.22
CA TYR A 9 -2.82 6.30 14.78
C TYR A 9 -1.58 6.15 13.88
N ARG A 10 -1.75 6.05 12.55
CA ARG A 10 -0.60 5.94 11.62
C ARG A 10 0.31 7.16 11.68
N LYS A 11 -0.25 8.36 11.80
CA LYS A 11 0.54 9.61 11.94
C LYS A 11 1.49 9.57 13.12
N THR A 12 1.17 8.83 14.17
CA THR A 12 2.01 8.74 15.38
C THR A 12 3.02 7.59 15.35
N THR A 13 2.86 6.62 14.46
CA THR A 13 3.60 5.35 14.54
C THR A 13 4.46 5.04 13.33
N VAL A 14 4.13 5.58 12.16
CA VAL A 14 4.84 5.27 10.91
C VAL A 14 5.04 6.50 10.04
N ASP A 15 5.95 6.40 9.08
CA ASP A 15 6.03 7.35 7.97
C ASP A 15 4.80 7.15 7.07
N THR A 16 4.03 8.22 6.91
CA THR A 16 2.74 8.20 6.22
C THR A 16 2.82 8.49 4.72
N SER A 17 4.01 8.70 4.17
CA SER A 17 4.19 8.84 2.71
C SER A 17 3.69 7.59 1.99
N SER A 18 4.14 6.40 2.45
CA SER A 18 3.66 5.11 1.99
C SER A 18 3.51 4.16 3.17
N CYS A 19 2.27 3.78 3.49
CA CYS A 19 1.96 2.98 4.69
C CYS A 19 0.64 2.23 4.55
N ARG A 20 0.46 1.21 5.39
CA ARG A 20 -0.84 0.58 5.61
C ARG A 20 -1.71 1.48 6.47
N VAL A 21 -2.74 2.09 5.88
CA VAL A 21 -3.64 3.02 6.57
C VAL A 21 -4.70 2.27 7.38
N ILE A 22 -5.28 1.21 6.81
CA ILE A 22 -6.29 0.38 7.48
C ILE A 22 -5.79 -1.07 7.49
N PHE A 23 -5.86 -1.72 8.65
CA PHE A 23 -5.47 -3.11 8.83
C PHE A 23 -6.55 -3.90 9.56
N GLY A 24 -7.64 -4.15 8.87
CA GLY A 24 -8.70 -5.08 9.27
C GLY A 24 -9.19 -4.90 10.69
N GLU A 25 -9.11 -5.96 11.43
CA GLU A 25 -9.58 -6.08 12.82
C GLU A 25 -8.84 -5.13 13.77
N ALA A 26 -7.57 -4.85 13.52
CA ALA A 26 -6.77 -3.93 14.34
C ALA A 26 -7.33 -2.50 14.33
N ASP A 27 -8.01 -2.12 13.26
CA ASP A 27 -8.65 -0.81 13.11
C ASP A 27 -10.19 -0.88 13.23
N PHE A 28 -10.73 -2.01 13.72
CA PHE A 28 -12.16 -2.28 13.84
C PHE A 28 -12.93 -2.21 12.51
N LEU A 29 -12.26 -2.54 11.42
CA LEU A 29 -12.80 -2.64 10.06
C LEU A 29 -12.49 -4.04 9.47
N PRO A 30 -13.08 -5.12 10.03
CA PRO A 30 -12.68 -6.50 9.78
C PRO A 30 -12.73 -6.84 8.30
N GLY A 31 -11.66 -7.47 7.80
CA GLY A 31 -11.56 -7.88 6.41
C GLY A 31 -11.32 -6.74 5.41
N LEU A 32 -11.01 -5.52 5.87
CA LEU A 32 -10.64 -4.40 5.01
C LEU A 32 -9.17 -4.03 5.21
N VAL A 33 -8.40 -4.01 4.14
CA VAL A 33 -7.03 -3.49 4.13
C VAL A 33 -6.97 -2.33 3.15
N VAL A 34 -6.33 -1.24 3.57
CA VAL A 34 -6.04 -0.11 2.69
C VAL A 34 -4.59 0.29 2.85
N ASP A 35 -3.84 0.17 1.78
CA ASP A 35 -2.47 0.64 1.66
C ASP A 35 -2.42 1.94 0.87
N LYS A 36 -1.62 2.87 1.33
CA LYS A 36 -1.34 4.15 0.68
C LYS A 36 0.08 4.11 0.11
N TYR A 37 0.21 4.44 -1.15
CA TYR A 37 1.45 4.66 -1.88
C TYR A 37 1.44 6.09 -2.39
N GLU A 38 2.13 7.00 -1.69
CA GLU A 38 2.13 8.45 -1.95
C GLU A 38 0.69 9.01 -2.09
N ASP A 39 0.22 9.26 -3.29
CA ASP A 39 -1.10 9.81 -3.62
C ASP A 39 -2.11 8.77 -4.17
N VAL A 40 -1.78 7.48 -4.05
CA VAL A 40 -2.64 6.37 -4.49
C VAL A 40 -3.05 5.51 -3.31
N LEU A 41 -4.31 5.07 -3.29
CA LEU A 41 -4.81 4.07 -2.36
C LEU A 41 -5.02 2.73 -3.07
N VAL A 42 -4.62 1.65 -2.42
CA VAL A 42 -4.94 0.29 -2.85
C VAL A 42 -5.80 -0.36 -1.78
N VAL A 43 -6.97 -0.84 -2.18
CA VAL A 43 -8.00 -1.39 -1.29
C VAL A 43 -8.12 -2.89 -1.51
N GLU A 44 -8.05 -3.65 -0.45
CA GLU A 44 -8.41 -5.07 -0.44
C GLU A 44 -9.58 -5.27 0.52
N CYS A 45 -10.69 -5.78 0.00
CA CYS A 45 -11.89 -6.06 0.78
C CYS A 45 -12.16 -7.56 0.77
N LEU A 46 -12.15 -8.22 1.94
CA LEU A 46 -12.29 -9.67 2.07
C LEU A 46 -13.63 -10.09 2.65
N ALA A 47 -14.33 -9.20 3.36
CA ALA A 47 -15.57 -9.50 4.08
C ALA A 47 -16.78 -8.84 3.42
N LEU A 48 -17.91 -9.60 3.37
CA LEU A 48 -19.16 -9.14 2.77
C LEU A 48 -19.68 -7.84 3.40
N GLY A 49 -19.59 -7.68 4.71
CA GLY A 49 -20.01 -6.46 5.40
C GLY A 49 -19.23 -5.23 4.97
N MET A 50 -17.92 -5.37 4.74
CA MET A 50 -17.08 -4.26 4.28
C MET A 50 -17.28 -3.97 2.80
N GLU A 51 -17.56 -4.99 1.99
CA GLU A 51 -17.88 -4.82 0.57
C GLU A 51 -19.05 -3.85 0.35
N GLN A 52 -20.10 -3.94 1.16
CA GLN A 52 -21.25 -3.06 1.08
C GLN A 52 -20.92 -1.59 1.40
N PHE A 53 -19.92 -1.35 2.23
CA PHE A 53 -19.52 0.01 2.66
C PHE A 53 -18.23 0.49 2.00
N LYS A 54 -17.61 -0.29 1.15
CA LYS A 54 -16.29 -0.03 0.55
C LYS A 54 -16.19 1.39 -0.04
N GLU A 55 -17.09 1.76 -0.91
CA GLU A 55 -17.07 3.09 -1.56
C GLU A 55 -17.25 4.23 -0.55
N THR A 56 -18.14 4.04 0.43
CA THR A 56 -18.33 5.01 1.52
C THR A 56 -17.06 5.15 2.35
N ILE A 57 -16.40 4.05 2.69
CA ILE A 57 -15.16 4.05 3.47
C ILE A 57 -14.04 4.74 2.68
N VAL A 58 -13.91 4.45 1.39
CA VAL A 58 -12.94 5.10 0.51
C VAL A 58 -13.19 6.61 0.44
N SER A 59 -14.43 7.03 0.27
CA SER A 59 -14.81 8.45 0.24
C SER A 59 -14.47 9.15 1.56
N LEU A 60 -14.80 8.53 2.69
CA LEU A 60 -14.46 9.04 4.02
C LEU A 60 -12.95 9.14 4.23
N LEU A 61 -12.20 8.13 3.80
CA LEU A 61 -10.73 8.14 3.91
C LEU A 61 -10.11 9.25 3.07
N LYS A 62 -10.57 9.43 1.83
CA LYS A 62 -10.12 10.56 0.99
C LYS A 62 -10.42 11.90 1.65
N GLY A 63 -11.57 12.05 2.29
CA GLY A 63 -11.93 13.25 3.07
C GLY A 63 -10.98 13.49 4.24
N VAL A 64 -10.70 12.46 5.04
CA VAL A 64 -9.78 12.53 6.18
C VAL A 64 -8.36 12.88 5.74
N LEU A 65 -7.86 12.27 4.67
CA LEU A 65 -6.53 12.57 4.12
C LEU A 65 -6.45 14.01 3.59
N LYS A 66 -7.53 14.50 2.98
CA LYS A 66 -7.62 15.88 2.48
C LYS A 66 -7.59 16.91 3.61
N GLU A 67 -8.14 16.62 4.80
CA GLU A 67 -8.02 17.47 5.99
C GLU A 67 -6.55 17.73 6.37
N ASP A 68 -5.67 16.74 6.13
CA ASP A 68 -4.22 16.83 6.36
C ASP A 68 -3.43 17.28 5.11
N GLY A 69 -4.11 17.81 4.08
CA GLY A 69 -3.48 18.34 2.87
C GLY A 69 -3.05 17.27 1.86
N ILE A 70 -3.44 16.01 2.06
CA ILE A 70 -3.09 14.90 1.17
C ILE A 70 -4.20 14.71 0.13
N SER A 71 -3.86 14.96 -1.13
CA SER A 71 -4.77 14.71 -2.26
C SER A 71 -4.51 13.34 -2.86
N ILE A 72 -5.54 12.51 -2.92
CA ILE A 72 -5.47 11.17 -3.52
C ILE A 72 -5.90 11.24 -4.98
N ARG A 73 -4.96 10.96 -5.89
CA ARG A 73 -5.21 10.97 -7.36
C ARG A 73 -6.00 9.74 -7.82
N GLY A 74 -5.87 8.60 -7.12
CA GLY A 74 -6.53 7.39 -7.56
C GLY A 74 -6.70 6.33 -6.49
N VAL A 75 -7.64 5.42 -6.75
CA VAL A 75 -7.91 4.26 -5.90
C VAL A 75 -8.01 3.02 -6.76
N TYR A 76 -7.26 1.97 -6.41
CA TYR A 76 -7.31 0.68 -7.08
C TYR A 76 -7.75 -0.42 -6.12
N GLU A 77 -8.62 -1.30 -6.57
CA GLU A 77 -9.08 -2.45 -5.79
C GLU A 77 -8.28 -3.71 -6.15
N ARG A 78 -7.77 -4.38 -5.14
CA ARG A 78 -7.07 -5.67 -5.20
C ARG A 78 -7.76 -6.72 -4.34
N SER A 79 -9.05 -6.92 -4.57
CA SER A 79 -9.89 -7.89 -3.85
C SER A 79 -9.93 -9.23 -4.57
N ASP A 80 -8.76 -9.78 -4.93
CA ASP A 80 -8.62 -11.02 -5.71
C ASP A 80 -8.14 -12.23 -4.89
N ALA A 81 -8.10 -12.10 -3.57
CA ALA A 81 -7.75 -13.18 -2.65
C ALA A 81 -8.80 -14.32 -2.64
N ASN A 82 -8.33 -15.55 -2.38
CA ASN A 82 -9.19 -16.73 -2.35
C ASN A 82 -10.18 -16.74 -1.18
N GLU A 83 -9.85 -16.02 -0.11
CA GLU A 83 -10.64 -15.87 1.11
C GLU A 83 -12.02 -15.29 0.84
N ARG A 84 -12.14 -14.41 -0.16
CA ARG A 84 -13.44 -13.83 -0.58
C ARG A 84 -14.50 -14.87 -0.95
N ARG A 85 -14.07 -16.03 -1.48
CA ARG A 85 -15.00 -17.11 -1.83
C ARG A 85 -15.75 -17.67 -0.63
N LYS A 86 -15.14 -17.64 0.56
CA LYS A 86 -15.76 -18.10 1.81
C LYS A 86 -16.90 -17.17 2.23
N GLU A 87 -16.82 -15.91 1.85
CA GLU A 87 -17.86 -14.88 2.08
C GLU A 87 -18.89 -14.82 0.92
N GLY A 88 -18.79 -15.70 -0.09
CA GLY A 88 -19.65 -15.69 -1.26
C GLY A 88 -19.36 -14.54 -2.24
N LEU A 89 -18.20 -13.89 -2.11
CA LEU A 89 -17.81 -12.75 -2.93
C LEU A 89 -16.96 -13.17 -4.15
N PRO A 90 -17.17 -12.56 -5.32
CA PRO A 90 -16.30 -12.75 -6.48
C PRO A 90 -14.94 -12.09 -6.26
N LYS A 91 -13.94 -12.55 -7.00
CA LYS A 91 -12.67 -11.83 -7.11
C LYS A 91 -12.88 -10.56 -7.92
N VAL A 92 -12.33 -9.46 -7.41
CA VAL A 92 -12.42 -8.15 -8.06
C VAL A 92 -11.04 -7.50 -8.14
N LYS A 93 -10.72 -6.95 -9.31
CA LYS A 93 -9.58 -6.03 -9.53
C LYS A 93 -10.07 -4.91 -10.43
N GLY A 94 -9.73 -3.67 -10.11
CA GLY A 94 -10.12 -2.54 -10.92
C GLY A 94 -9.99 -1.19 -10.23
N PHE A 95 -10.27 -0.15 -10.98
CA PHE A 95 -10.30 1.22 -10.46
C PHE A 95 -11.59 1.48 -9.67
N ILE A 96 -11.47 2.18 -8.56
CA ILE A 96 -12.62 2.75 -7.85
C ILE A 96 -12.68 4.23 -8.21
N GLY A 97 -13.58 4.58 -9.13
CA GLY A 97 -13.69 5.91 -9.73
C GLY A 97 -12.87 6.04 -11.03
N GLU A 98 -12.14 7.14 -11.16
CA GLU A 98 -11.37 7.44 -12.37
C GLU A 98 -10.12 6.57 -12.53
N THR A 99 -9.71 6.34 -13.77
CA THR A 99 -8.47 5.65 -14.11
C THR A 99 -7.27 6.58 -13.91
N PHE A 100 -6.13 6.01 -13.54
CA PHE A 100 -4.88 6.74 -13.32
C PHE A 100 -3.68 5.88 -13.73
N ASP A 101 -2.49 6.48 -13.79
CA ASP A 101 -1.24 5.74 -13.98
C ASP A 101 -0.95 4.89 -12.75
N THR A 102 -0.88 3.58 -12.94
CA THR A 102 -0.77 2.57 -11.89
C THR A 102 0.66 2.33 -11.41
N GLU A 103 1.65 2.89 -12.06
CA GLU A 103 3.02 2.94 -11.59
C GLU A 103 3.20 4.14 -10.65
N VAL A 104 3.57 3.87 -9.41
CA VAL A 104 3.71 4.87 -8.35
C VAL A 104 5.15 4.89 -7.87
N GLU A 105 5.82 6.03 -8.01
CA GLU A 105 7.13 6.22 -7.41
C GLU A 105 6.98 6.51 -5.92
N ILE A 106 7.61 5.69 -5.08
CA ILE A 106 7.67 5.86 -3.63
C ILE A 106 9.11 6.05 -3.17
N THR A 107 9.29 6.74 -2.05
CA THR A 107 10.60 6.84 -1.39
C THR A 107 10.57 6.12 -0.05
N GLU A 108 11.45 5.15 0.12
CA GLU A 108 11.60 4.44 1.38
C GLU A 108 13.08 4.39 1.78
N ASN A 109 13.40 4.85 3.00
CA ASN A 109 14.78 4.86 3.53
C ASN A 109 15.79 5.57 2.58
N GLY A 110 15.35 6.58 1.83
CA GLY A 110 16.17 7.30 0.86
C GLY A 110 16.39 6.57 -0.47
N VAL A 111 15.69 5.46 -0.71
CA VAL A 111 15.71 4.70 -1.97
C VAL A 111 14.38 4.91 -2.69
N HIS A 112 14.44 5.14 -4.00
CA HIS A 112 13.27 5.28 -4.86
C HIS A 112 12.87 3.93 -5.42
N TYR A 113 11.58 3.58 -5.29
CA TYR A 113 10.98 2.37 -5.85
C TYR A 113 9.84 2.76 -6.78
N LEU A 114 9.71 2.06 -7.88
CA LEU A 114 8.54 2.14 -8.74
C LEU A 114 7.62 0.96 -8.41
N VAL A 115 6.44 1.25 -7.89
CA VAL A 115 5.45 0.26 -7.43
C VAL A 115 4.33 0.16 -8.45
N ASP A 116 4.13 -1.02 -9.02
CA ASP A 116 2.95 -1.34 -9.84
C ASP A 116 1.83 -1.85 -8.93
N VAL A 117 0.80 -1.01 -8.72
CA VAL A 117 -0.33 -1.35 -7.84
C VAL A 117 -1.29 -2.37 -8.46
N VAL A 118 -1.19 -2.63 -9.76
CA VAL A 118 -2.03 -3.63 -10.47
C VAL A 118 -1.41 -5.01 -10.42
N ASN A 119 -0.11 -5.13 -10.74
CA ASN A 119 0.57 -6.41 -10.93
C ASN A 119 1.56 -6.75 -9.81
N GLY A 120 1.94 -5.76 -8.99
CA GLY A 120 2.84 -5.97 -7.86
C GLY A 120 2.31 -6.98 -6.84
N GLN A 121 3.19 -7.51 -6.01
CA GLN A 121 2.81 -8.48 -4.98
C GLN A 121 1.92 -7.86 -3.91
N LYS A 122 0.99 -8.62 -3.35
CA LYS A 122 -0.03 -8.15 -2.40
C LYS A 122 -0.79 -6.95 -3.00
N THR A 123 -0.71 -5.81 -2.36
CA THR A 123 -1.29 -4.54 -2.81
C THR A 123 -0.36 -3.73 -3.72
N GLY A 124 0.84 -4.23 -4.01
CA GLY A 124 1.86 -3.58 -4.85
C GLY A 124 3.28 -3.73 -4.31
N PHE A 125 3.48 -3.55 -3.00
CA PHE A 125 4.78 -3.58 -2.34
C PHE A 125 4.68 -4.09 -0.89
N PHE A 126 5.78 -4.67 -0.37
CA PHE A 126 5.84 -5.16 1.01
C PHE A 126 6.19 -4.02 1.98
N LEU A 127 5.21 -3.21 2.37
CA LEU A 127 5.38 -2.08 3.29
C LEU A 127 5.87 -2.51 4.69
N ASP A 128 5.50 -3.72 5.13
CA ASP A 128 5.91 -4.32 6.40
C ASP A 128 7.42 -4.61 6.49
N GLN A 129 8.11 -4.72 5.35
CA GLN A 129 9.55 -5.00 5.29
C GLN A 129 10.45 -3.75 5.35
N LYS A 130 9.90 -2.57 5.53
CA LYS A 130 10.62 -1.28 5.53
C LYS A 130 11.84 -1.29 6.48
N TYR A 131 11.64 -1.72 7.70
CA TYR A 131 12.70 -1.74 8.71
C TYR A 131 13.72 -2.85 8.48
N ASN A 132 13.30 -3.98 7.92
CA ASN A 132 14.22 -5.05 7.51
C ASN A 132 15.13 -4.58 6.37
N ARG A 133 14.58 -3.88 5.36
CA ARG A 133 15.38 -3.28 4.29
C ARG A 133 16.35 -2.23 4.85
N LEU A 134 15.94 -1.40 5.79
CA LEU A 134 16.81 -0.42 6.45
C LEU A 134 17.95 -1.10 7.23
N ALA A 135 17.66 -2.19 7.94
CA ALA A 135 18.69 -2.95 8.66
C ALA A 135 19.73 -3.56 7.69
N MET A 136 19.27 -4.06 6.54
CA MET A 136 20.12 -4.64 5.50
C MET A 136 21.11 -3.61 4.91
N GLN A 137 20.72 -2.34 4.75
CA GLN A 137 21.62 -1.30 4.23
C GLN A 137 22.92 -1.20 5.02
N ARG A 138 22.86 -1.35 6.36
CA ARG A 138 24.03 -1.29 7.23
C ARG A 138 24.96 -2.50 7.06
N ILE A 139 24.37 -3.68 6.86
CA ILE A 139 25.08 -4.95 6.74
C ILE A 139 25.72 -5.08 5.36
N CYS A 140 25.05 -4.57 4.32
CA CYS A 140 25.46 -4.73 2.92
C CYS A 140 26.48 -3.69 2.44
N LYS A 141 26.73 -2.62 3.21
CA LYS A 141 27.63 -1.53 2.80
C LYS A 141 29.02 -2.06 2.41
N GLY A 142 29.45 -1.80 1.17
CA GLY A 142 30.72 -2.22 0.62
C GLY A 142 30.86 -3.74 0.36
N LYS A 143 29.74 -4.50 0.38
CA LYS A 143 29.74 -5.95 0.15
C LYS A 143 29.00 -6.30 -1.16
N ARG A 144 29.37 -7.45 -1.73
CA ARG A 144 28.57 -8.08 -2.78
C ARG A 144 27.44 -8.87 -2.11
N VAL A 145 26.21 -8.61 -2.53
CA VAL A 145 25.01 -9.22 -1.95
C VAL A 145 24.28 -10.01 -3.05
N LEU A 146 23.85 -11.23 -2.73
CA LEU A 146 22.94 -12.03 -3.54
C LEU A 146 21.60 -12.07 -2.85
N ASP A 147 20.56 -11.52 -3.49
CA ASP A 147 19.18 -11.67 -3.04
C ASP A 147 18.55 -12.82 -3.82
N CYS A 148 18.25 -13.92 -3.11
CA CYS A 148 17.64 -15.12 -3.69
C CYS A 148 16.11 -15.11 -3.66
N PHE A 149 15.51 -14.14 -3.02
CA PHE A 149 14.06 -14.08 -2.78
C PHE A 149 13.42 -12.78 -3.25
N THR A 150 14.15 -11.96 -4.01
CA THR A 150 13.56 -10.78 -4.66
C THR A 150 12.47 -11.28 -5.61
N PRO A 151 11.22 -10.93 -5.36
CA PRO A 151 10.18 -11.19 -6.34
C PRO A 151 10.53 -10.40 -7.61
N VAL A 152 10.85 -11.11 -8.67
CA VAL A 152 11.39 -10.60 -9.95
C VAL A 152 10.36 -9.74 -10.70
N SER A 153 9.17 -9.58 -10.18
CA SER A 153 8.12 -8.86 -10.84
C SER A 153 7.85 -7.51 -10.17
N TYR A 154 8.18 -6.47 -10.91
CA TYR A 154 7.52 -5.17 -10.87
C TYR A 154 7.93 -4.15 -9.80
N THR A 155 9.12 -4.28 -9.21
CA THR A 155 9.71 -3.16 -8.47
C THR A 155 11.02 -2.77 -9.12
N HIS A 156 11.04 -1.69 -9.87
CA HIS A 156 12.28 -1.15 -10.42
C HIS A 156 12.95 -0.27 -9.37
N LEU A 157 14.15 -0.65 -8.94
CA LEU A 157 15.02 0.19 -8.14
C LEU A 157 15.59 1.29 -9.02
N LYS A 158 15.17 2.53 -8.82
CA LYS A 158 15.92 3.69 -9.32
C LYS A 158 16.96 4.07 -8.28
N LEU A 159 18.19 3.63 -8.48
CA LEU A 159 19.31 4.14 -7.69
C LEU A 159 19.55 5.61 -8.05
N PRO A 160 19.85 6.48 -7.06
CA PRO A 160 20.27 7.85 -7.36
C PRO A 160 21.49 7.81 -8.30
N THR A 161 21.46 8.60 -9.34
CA THR A 161 22.45 8.65 -10.44
C THR A 161 23.88 8.98 -9.99
N ASN A 162 24.14 9.18 -8.71
CA ASN A 162 25.44 9.52 -8.13
C ASN A 162 26.08 8.40 -7.30
N SER A 163 25.52 7.21 -7.22
CA SER A 163 26.23 6.09 -6.63
C SER A 163 27.16 5.46 -7.68
N ARG A 164 28.37 5.98 -7.78
CA ARG A 164 29.48 5.23 -8.40
C ARG A 164 29.72 4.01 -7.52
N VAL A 165 29.50 2.83 -8.09
CA VAL A 165 29.92 1.54 -7.55
C VAL A 165 31.44 1.46 -7.58
#